data_18366efa6d201c4ea250f26d895d1610
#
_entry.id   18366efa6d201c4ea250f26d895d1610
#
_cell.length_a   1.000
_cell.length_b   1.000
_cell.length_c   1.000
_cell.angle_alpha   90.00
_cell.angle_beta   90.00
_cell.angle_gamma   90.00
#
_symmetry.space_group_name_H-M   'P 1'
#
loop_
_entity.id
_entity.type
_entity.pdbx_description
1 polymer ?
#
loop_
_entity_poly.entity_id
_entity_poly.type
_entity_poly.pdbx_seq_one_letter_code
_entity_poly.pdbx_strand_id
1 'polypeptide(L)'
;MLDVKDIFKSIPHRYPFLLVDRILEIDGNEKVVGIKNVTINDNFFQGHFPSRPVMPGVLICEAMAQVGAIFAHNARGGMTDDRVFVLTGLNNVKFKRPVEPGDQLRMELTCLKRRGSFWKMQGIATVDGKLVAQAEISAMEVELA
;
A
#
# COMPACT_ATOMS: atom_id res chain seq x y z
N MET A 1 0.47 -15.90 -3.48
CA MET A 1 -0.69 -15.00 -3.70
C MET A 1 -1.55 -14.95 -2.46
N LEU A 2 -1.98 -13.76 -2.05
CA LEU A 2 -2.85 -13.57 -0.89
C LEU A 2 -4.15 -12.91 -1.37
N ASP A 3 -5.28 -13.50 -0.98
CA ASP A 3 -6.59 -12.90 -1.24
C ASP A 3 -6.98 -11.92 -0.11
N VAL A 4 -8.16 -11.32 -0.21
CA VAL A 4 -8.60 -10.31 0.77
C VAL A 4 -8.73 -10.89 2.18
N LYS A 5 -9.05 -12.17 2.32
CA LYS A 5 -9.16 -12.81 3.64
C LYS A 5 -7.78 -12.95 4.29
N ASP A 6 -6.78 -13.26 3.48
CA ASP A 6 -5.39 -13.30 3.94
C ASP A 6 -4.90 -11.91 4.34
N ILE A 7 -5.31 -10.89 3.57
CA ILE A 7 -4.98 -9.49 3.87
C ILE A 7 -5.58 -9.08 5.21
N PHE A 8 -6.82 -9.49 5.50
CA PHE A 8 -7.45 -9.22 6.81
C PHE A 8 -6.64 -9.77 7.98
N LYS A 9 -5.88 -10.85 7.77
CA LYS A 9 -5.03 -11.44 8.80
C LYS A 9 -3.66 -10.78 8.89
N SER A 10 -3.35 -9.91 7.94
CA SER A 10 -2.02 -9.30 7.82
C SER A 10 -1.98 -7.86 8.29
N ILE A 11 -3.06 -7.10 8.12
CA ILE A 11 -3.15 -5.69 8.54
C ILE A 11 -4.52 -5.41 9.18
N PRO A 12 -4.59 -4.44 10.11
CA PRO A 12 -5.84 -4.12 10.80
C PRO A 12 -6.78 -3.22 10.02
N HIS A 13 -6.32 -2.61 8.94
CA HIS A 13 -7.10 -1.68 8.12
C HIS A 13 -8.39 -2.32 7.62
N ARG A 14 -9.47 -1.55 7.60
CA ARG A 14 -10.79 -2.00 7.13
C ARG A 14 -11.45 -0.87 6.35
N TYR A 15 -12.58 -1.14 5.74
CA TYR A 15 -13.34 -0.12 5.03
C TYR A 15 -13.56 1.12 5.93
N PRO A 16 -13.38 2.34 5.43
CA PRO A 16 -13.05 2.70 4.03
C PRO A 16 -11.56 2.86 3.76
N PHE A 17 -10.69 2.41 4.64
CA PHE A 17 -9.25 2.70 4.58
C PHE A 17 -8.38 1.50 4.18
N LEU A 18 -8.96 0.36 3.89
CA LEU A 18 -8.22 -0.76 3.31
C LEU A 18 -8.07 -0.52 1.81
N LEU A 19 -6.84 -0.34 1.34
CA LEU A 19 -6.55 0.07 -0.03
C LEU A 19 -5.78 -0.99 -0.82
N VAL A 20 -5.87 -2.25 -0.41
CA VAL A 20 -5.23 -3.37 -1.11
C VAL A 20 -6.24 -4.48 -1.27
N ASP A 21 -6.43 -4.94 -2.50
CA ASP A 21 -7.41 -5.98 -2.82
C ASP A 21 -6.79 -7.37 -2.92
N ARG A 22 -5.51 -7.45 -3.32
CA ARG A 22 -4.82 -8.73 -3.49
C ARG A 22 -3.32 -8.53 -3.49
N ILE A 23 -2.60 -9.52 -2.97
CA ILE A 23 -1.15 -9.62 -3.17
C ILE A 23 -0.95 -10.66 -4.27
N LEU A 24 -0.29 -10.26 -5.34
CA LEU A 24 -0.06 -11.10 -6.51
C LEU A 24 1.19 -11.96 -6.35
N GLU A 25 2.23 -11.41 -5.72
CA GLU A 25 3.54 -12.02 -5.71
C GLU A 25 4.31 -11.58 -4.46
N ILE A 26 5.02 -12.54 -3.86
CA ILE A 26 5.99 -12.27 -2.80
C ILE A 26 7.28 -12.99 -3.21
N ASP A 27 8.37 -12.24 -3.31
CA ASP A 27 9.68 -12.78 -3.65
C ASP A 27 10.59 -12.73 -2.41
N GLY A 28 10.57 -13.81 -1.64
CA GLY A 28 11.37 -13.93 -0.42
C GLY A 28 11.10 -12.81 0.56
N ASN A 29 12.18 -12.16 1.00
CA ASN A 29 12.13 -11.01 1.89
C ASN A 29 12.48 -9.70 1.17
N GLU A 30 12.45 -9.70 -0.15
CA GLU A 30 12.94 -8.57 -0.95
C GLU A 30 11.84 -7.77 -1.63
N LYS A 31 10.82 -8.44 -2.15
CA LYS A 31 9.84 -7.77 -3.01
C LYS A 31 8.44 -8.33 -2.84
N VAL A 32 7.47 -7.46 -2.98
CA VAL A 32 6.05 -7.80 -2.95
C VAL A 32 5.32 -6.98 -4.02
N VAL A 33 4.31 -7.58 -4.64
CA VAL A 33 3.44 -6.91 -5.61
C VAL A 33 2.00 -7.06 -5.16
N GLY A 34 1.31 -5.93 -5.01
CA GLY A 34 -0.11 -5.89 -4.66
C GLY A 34 -0.89 -5.06 -5.65
N ILE A 35 -2.20 -5.20 -5.62
CA ILE A 35 -3.11 -4.42 -6.45
C ILE A 35 -4.23 -3.80 -5.64
N LYS A 36 -4.69 -2.65 -6.11
CA LYS A 36 -5.97 -2.06 -5.73
C LYS A 36 -6.80 -1.84 -6.99
N ASN A 37 -8.04 -2.30 -6.95
CA ASN A 37 -9.01 -1.98 -7.98
C ASN A 37 -9.67 -0.66 -7.64
N VAL A 38 -9.41 0.37 -8.43
CA VAL A 38 -9.93 1.72 -8.19
C VAL A 38 -11.31 1.82 -8.82
N THR A 39 -12.30 2.18 -8.00
CA THR A 39 -13.69 2.23 -8.44
C THR A 39 -14.35 3.55 -8.02
N ILE A 40 -15.36 3.99 -8.79
CA ILE A 40 -16.14 5.18 -8.42
C ILE A 40 -16.83 5.00 -7.05
N ASN A 41 -16.95 3.76 -6.56
CA ASN A 41 -17.51 3.49 -5.25
C ASN A 41 -16.52 3.73 -4.10
N ASP A 42 -15.25 4.01 -4.40
CA ASP A 42 -14.31 4.46 -3.37
C ASP A 42 -14.77 5.81 -2.84
N ASN A 43 -14.85 5.92 -1.51
CA ASN A 43 -15.47 7.08 -0.84
C ASN A 43 -14.73 8.40 -1.09
N PHE A 44 -13.43 8.38 -1.33
CA PHE A 44 -12.64 9.60 -1.52
C PHE A 44 -13.00 10.35 -2.82
N PHE A 45 -13.61 9.69 -3.79
CA PHE A 45 -14.01 10.38 -5.03
C PHE A 45 -15.18 11.35 -4.85
N GLN A 46 -15.91 11.25 -3.74
CA GLN A 46 -17.00 12.20 -3.46
C GLN A 46 -16.49 13.63 -3.31
N GLY A 47 -15.26 13.78 -2.80
CA GLY A 47 -14.66 15.08 -2.57
C GLY A 47 -13.45 15.41 -3.43
N HIS A 48 -12.90 14.45 -4.15
CA HIS A 48 -11.62 14.64 -4.83
C HIS A 48 -11.65 14.11 -6.27
N PHE A 49 -12.30 14.73 -7.22
CA PHE A 49 -13.09 15.94 -7.11
C PHE A 49 -14.48 15.68 -7.70
N PRO A 50 -15.55 16.38 -7.30
CA PRO A 50 -16.92 16.11 -7.79
C PRO A 50 -17.06 16.07 -9.30
N SER A 51 -16.37 16.98 -10.02
CA SER A 51 -16.45 17.03 -11.49
C SER A 51 -15.39 16.19 -12.19
N ARG A 52 -14.38 15.73 -11.45
CA ARG A 52 -13.28 14.94 -12.02
C ARG A 52 -12.68 14.04 -10.94
N PRO A 53 -13.10 12.78 -10.90
CA PRO A 53 -12.58 11.88 -9.86
C PRO A 53 -11.13 11.48 -10.13
N VAL A 54 -10.26 11.79 -9.17
CA VAL A 54 -8.84 11.46 -9.20
C VAL A 54 -8.47 10.89 -7.84
N MET A 55 -7.78 9.76 -7.81
CA MET A 55 -7.32 9.19 -6.54
C MET A 55 -6.27 10.12 -5.91
N PRO A 56 -6.48 10.56 -4.66
CA PRO A 56 -5.50 11.42 -3.99
C PRO A 56 -4.12 10.76 -3.96
N GLY A 57 -3.08 11.52 -4.32
CA GLY A 57 -1.71 11.02 -4.33
C GLY A 57 -1.26 10.49 -2.97
N VAL A 58 -1.66 11.16 -1.90
CA VAL A 58 -1.34 10.70 -0.53
C VAL A 58 -1.94 9.33 -0.23
N LEU A 59 -3.09 8.99 -0.83
CA LEU A 59 -3.71 7.68 -0.67
C LEU A 59 -3.03 6.62 -1.54
N ILE A 60 -2.41 7.00 -2.65
CA ILE A 60 -1.55 6.07 -3.40
C ILE A 60 -0.36 5.68 -2.53
N CYS A 61 0.27 6.65 -1.85
CA CYS A 61 1.34 6.38 -0.90
C CYS A 61 0.87 5.49 0.24
N GLU A 62 -0.33 5.75 0.78
CA GLU A 62 -0.91 4.91 1.83
C GLU A 62 -1.15 3.49 1.33
N ALA A 63 -1.68 3.32 0.12
CA ALA A 63 -1.89 1.99 -0.46
C ALA A 63 -0.58 1.22 -0.60
N MET A 64 0.48 1.88 -1.07
CA MET A 64 1.81 1.28 -1.15
C MET A 64 2.33 0.90 0.24
N ALA A 65 2.14 1.75 1.23
CA ALA A 65 2.54 1.47 2.60
C ALA A 65 1.80 0.24 3.16
N GLN A 66 0.52 0.09 2.83
CA GLN A 66 -0.26 -1.08 3.23
C GLN A 66 0.27 -2.37 2.57
N VAL A 67 0.64 -2.32 1.30
CA VAL A 67 1.27 -3.47 0.64
C VAL A 67 2.56 -3.85 1.38
N GLY A 68 3.37 -2.87 1.75
CA GLY A 68 4.59 -3.10 2.53
C GLY A 68 4.32 -3.69 3.90
N ALA A 69 3.29 -3.22 4.59
CA ALA A 69 2.91 -3.75 5.91
C ALA A 69 2.40 -5.19 5.82
N ILE A 70 1.62 -5.51 4.80
CA ILE A 70 1.17 -6.88 4.54
C ILE A 70 2.38 -7.80 4.36
N PHE A 71 3.33 -7.36 3.56
CA PHE A 71 4.57 -8.09 3.30
C PHE A 71 5.34 -8.35 4.59
N ALA A 72 5.54 -7.32 5.40
CA ALA A 72 6.28 -7.42 6.65
C ALA A 72 5.58 -8.33 7.66
N HIS A 73 4.27 -8.21 7.83
CA HIS A 73 3.52 -9.07 8.74
C HIS A 73 3.48 -10.52 8.26
N ASN A 74 3.32 -10.73 6.95
CA ASN A 74 3.31 -12.08 6.39
C ASN A 74 4.67 -12.77 6.58
N ALA A 75 5.78 -12.04 6.49
CA ALA A 75 7.12 -12.59 6.66
C ALA A 75 7.35 -13.18 8.05
N ARG A 76 6.62 -12.72 9.05
CA ARG A 76 6.74 -13.25 10.42
C ARG A 76 5.51 -14.05 10.86
N GLY A 77 4.63 -14.45 9.94
CA GLY A 77 3.51 -15.32 10.23
C GLY A 77 2.18 -14.64 10.51
N GLY A 78 2.07 -13.33 10.28
CA GLY A 78 0.85 -12.56 10.41
C GLY A 78 0.95 -11.42 11.41
N MET A 79 -0.11 -10.63 11.54
CA MET A 79 -0.13 -9.54 12.49
C MET A 79 -0.43 -10.05 13.90
N THR A 80 0.00 -9.27 14.89
CA THR A 80 -0.37 -9.47 16.28
C THR A 80 -1.38 -8.39 16.68
N ASP A 81 -2.25 -8.70 17.65
CA ASP A 81 -3.33 -7.79 18.05
C ASP A 81 -2.84 -6.49 18.68
N ASP A 82 -1.62 -6.49 19.19
CA ASP A 82 -1.05 -5.37 19.95
C ASP A 82 -0.07 -4.51 19.15
N ARG A 83 0.19 -4.84 17.89
CA ARG A 83 1.21 -4.13 17.09
C ARG A 83 0.67 -3.74 15.72
N VAL A 84 1.14 -2.59 15.24
CA VAL A 84 0.75 -2.05 13.94
C VAL A 84 1.94 -1.29 13.33
N PHE A 85 2.02 -1.28 12.00
CA PHE A 85 2.97 -0.42 11.30
C PHE A 85 2.40 0.97 11.15
N VAL A 86 3.20 1.98 11.53
CA VAL A 86 2.87 3.38 11.28
C VAL A 86 3.89 3.98 10.33
N LEU A 87 3.42 4.86 9.48
CA LEU A 87 4.26 5.59 8.54
C LEU A 87 5.14 6.56 9.30
N THR A 88 6.46 6.53 9.07
CA THR A 88 7.39 7.43 9.73
C THR A 88 8.06 8.40 8.76
N GLY A 89 8.01 8.14 7.47
CA GLY A 89 8.60 9.04 6.49
C GLY A 89 8.25 8.68 5.07
N LEU A 90 8.23 9.71 4.24
CA LEU A 90 8.10 9.61 2.79
C LEU A 90 9.18 10.47 2.17
N ASN A 91 9.97 9.88 1.26
CA ASN A 91 11.05 10.58 0.56
C ASN A 91 10.95 10.33 -0.93
N ASN A 92 11.45 11.28 -1.72
CA ASN A 92 11.52 11.16 -3.18
C ASN A 92 10.17 10.75 -3.79
N VAL A 93 9.11 11.38 -3.31
CA VAL A 93 7.75 11.12 -3.77
C VAL A 93 7.52 11.87 -5.08
N LYS A 94 7.06 11.15 -6.09
CA LYS A 94 6.71 11.73 -7.40
C LYS A 94 5.42 11.13 -7.90
N PHE A 95 4.54 11.98 -8.42
CA PHE A 95 3.30 11.59 -9.07
C PHE A 95 3.39 11.96 -10.54
N LYS A 96 3.27 10.96 -11.42
CA LYS A 96 3.50 11.13 -12.86
C LYS A 96 2.23 11.17 -13.68
N ARG A 97 1.19 10.47 -13.22
CA ARG A 97 -0.08 10.35 -13.93
C ARG A 97 -1.23 10.27 -12.93
N PRO A 98 -2.41 10.81 -13.28
CA PRO A 98 -3.59 10.63 -12.42
C PRO A 98 -4.06 9.18 -12.44
N VAL A 99 -4.63 8.74 -11.33
CA VAL A 99 -5.30 7.44 -11.19
C VAL A 99 -6.79 7.72 -11.07
N GLU A 100 -7.59 7.05 -11.87
CA GLU A 100 -9.02 7.32 -12.05
C GLU A 100 -9.84 6.05 -11.81
N PRO A 101 -11.16 6.20 -11.54
CA PRO A 101 -12.03 5.03 -11.44
C PRO A 101 -11.96 4.17 -12.71
N GLY A 102 -11.85 2.87 -12.52
CA GLY A 102 -11.65 1.91 -13.59
C GLY A 102 -10.22 1.42 -13.73
N ASP A 103 -9.27 2.13 -13.11
CA ASP A 103 -7.87 1.71 -13.14
C ASP A 103 -7.60 0.59 -12.15
N GLN A 104 -6.69 -0.31 -12.50
CA GLN A 104 -6.12 -1.22 -11.54
C GLN A 104 -4.71 -0.73 -11.20
N LEU A 105 -4.54 -0.34 -9.94
CA LEU A 105 -3.27 0.17 -9.44
C LEU A 105 -2.41 -1.00 -9.03
N ARG A 106 -1.26 -1.17 -9.70
CA ARG A 106 -0.29 -2.20 -9.38
C ARG A 106 0.85 -1.56 -8.58
N MET A 107 1.14 -2.12 -7.42
CA MET A 107 2.13 -1.56 -6.50
C MET A 107 3.21 -2.59 -6.22
N GLU A 108 4.45 -2.22 -6.50
CA GLU A 108 5.61 -3.05 -6.26
C GLU A 108 6.45 -2.40 -5.18
N LEU A 109 6.69 -3.12 -4.08
CA LEU A 109 7.50 -2.65 -2.97
C LEU A 109 8.75 -3.52 -2.87
N THR A 110 9.91 -2.86 -2.86
CA THR A 110 11.21 -3.51 -2.69
C THR A 110 11.81 -3.08 -1.37
N CYS A 111 12.25 -4.04 -0.57
CA CYS A 111 12.87 -3.75 0.72
C CYS A 111 14.25 -3.12 0.50
N LEU A 112 14.45 -1.89 0.96
CA LEU A 112 15.74 -1.20 0.92
C LEU A 112 16.52 -1.42 2.21
N LYS A 113 15.83 -1.42 3.35
CA LYS A 113 16.46 -1.55 4.66
C LYS A 113 15.45 -2.12 5.65
N ARG A 114 15.94 -3.03 6.47
CA ARG A 114 15.17 -3.58 7.58
C ARG A 114 16.07 -3.62 8.81
N ARG A 115 15.64 -2.99 9.90
CA ARG A 115 16.41 -2.97 11.14
C ARG A 115 15.46 -2.96 12.35
N GLY A 116 15.38 -4.10 13.01
CA GLY A 116 14.44 -4.26 14.12
C GLY A 116 13.02 -4.07 13.65
N SER A 117 12.31 -3.13 14.24
CA SER A 117 10.92 -2.80 13.87
C SER A 117 10.83 -1.78 12.72
N PHE A 118 11.96 -1.26 12.25
CA PHE A 118 12.01 -0.26 11.18
C PHE A 118 12.17 -0.90 9.82
N TRP A 119 11.36 -0.44 8.86
CA TRP A 119 11.42 -0.87 7.46
C TRP A 119 11.47 0.33 6.55
N LYS A 120 12.29 0.25 5.51
CA LYS A 120 12.32 1.23 4.43
C LYS A 120 12.18 0.50 3.10
N MET A 121 11.25 0.96 2.28
CA MET A 121 10.91 0.31 1.02
C MET A 121 10.84 1.32 -0.12
N GLN A 122 11.21 0.87 -1.32
CA GLN A 122 10.96 1.62 -2.55
C GLN A 122 9.64 1.15 -3.12
N GLY A 123 8.70 2.07 -3.29
CA GLY A 123 7.40 1.79 -3.88
C GLY A 123 7.32 2.34 -5.31
N ILE A 124 6.78 1.53 -6.20
CA ILE A 124 6.50 1.91 -7.59
C ILE A 124 5.07 1.49 -7.91
N ALA A 125 4.25 2.45 -8.30
CA ALA A 125 2.87 2.21 -8.67
C ALA A 125 2.68 2.43 -10.17
N THR A 126 2.00 1.51 -10.82
CA THR A 126 1.73 1.55 -12.26
C THR A 126 0.26 1.26 -12.55
N VAL A 127 -0.22 1.76 -13.68
CA VAL A 127 -1.51 1.41 -14.27
C VAL A 127 -1.26 1.05 -15.72
N ASP A 128 -1.67 -0.13 -16.13
CA ASP A 128 -1.44 -0.67 -17.49
C ASP A 128 0.04 -0.57 -17.91
N GLY A 129 0.95 -0.85 -16.98
CA GLY A 129 2.38 -0.82 -17.21
C GLY A 129 3.02 0.57 -17.22
N LYS A 130 2.25 1.63 -17.04
CA LYS A 130 2.75 3.01 -17.06
C LYS A 130 2.93 3.52 -15.64
N LEU A 131 4.08 4.15 -15.37
CA LEU A 131 4.38 4.69 -14.05
C LEU A 131 3.39 5.80 -13.68
N VAL A 132 2.74 5.66 -12.54
CA VAL A 132 1.85 6.69 -11.99
C VAL A 132 2.43 7.37 -10.76
N ALA A 133 3.16 6.64 -9.92
CA ALA A 133 3.76 7.20 -8.71
C ALA A 133 4.97 6.39 -8.25
N GLN A 134 5.85 7.05 -7.53
CA GLN A 134 6.95 6.39 -6.83
C GLN A 134 7.23 7.08 -5.51
N ALA A 135 7.73 6.35 -4.54
CA ALA A 135 8.06 6.89 -3.22
C ALA A 135 9.00 5.94 -2.48
N GLU A 136 9.88 6.51 -1.66
CA GLU A 136 10.55 5.75 -0.61
C GLU A 136 9.71 5.87 0.66
N ILE A 137 9.32 4.74 1.21
CA ILE A 137 8.38 4.67 2.33
C ILE A 137 9.10 4.09 3.54
N SER A 138 9.07 4.82 4.65
CA SER A 138 9.59 4.34 5.92
C SER A 138 8.44 4.09 6.87
N ALA A 139 8.50 2.98 7.58
CA ALA A 139 7.49 2.60 8.56
C ALA A 139 8.13 1.92 9.75
N MET A 140 7.47 2.00 10.88
CA MET A 140 7.94 1.35 12.11
C MET A 140 6.77 0.62 12.75
N GLU A 141 7.05 -0.58 13.21
CA GLU A 141 6.08 -1.34 13.98
C GLU A 141 6.06 -0.83 15.42
N VAL A 142 4.88 -0.49 15.92
CA VAL A 142 4.69 0.05 17.27
C VAL A 142 3.61 -0.73 18.01
N GLU A 143 3.65 -0.67 19.32
CA GLU A 143 2.61 -1.24 20.16
C GLU A 143 1.42 -0.30 20.23
N LEU A 144 0.24 -0.89 20.16
CA LEU A 144 -1.01 -0.16 20.45
C LEU A 144 -1.13 -0.07 21.97
N ALA A 145 -1.15 1.14 22.47
CA ALA A 145 -1.24 1.40 23.91
C ALA A 145 -2.58 0.97 24.48
#